data_627040be7fb3b55b81d2d703ce1fce4b
#
_entry.id   627040be7fb3b55b81d2d703ce1fce4b
#
_cell.length_a   1.000
_cell.length_b   1.000
_cell.length_c   1.000
_cell.angle_alpha   90.00
_cell.angle_beta   90.00
_cell.angle_gamma   90.00
#
_symmetry.space_group_name_H-M   'P 1'
#
loop_
_entity.id
_entity.type
_entity.pdbx_description
1 polymer ?
#
loop_
_entity_poly.entity_id
_entity_poly.type
_entity_poly.pdbx_seq_one_letter_code
_entity_poly.pdbx_strand_id
1 'polypeptide(L)'
;MAAPGVKPVPVPTKETKPYWDGCKKHELHIQKCAACDHYQFYPRLYCTACMSDRVEWVKASGRAKVLSFTIVYRPVTQAFAGDVPYVVALVTLDEGPQMMTSIIGCPPEQVKIGMPVRVTFEDWTEEISVPKFKPA
;
A
#
# COMPACT_ATOMS: atom_id res chain seq x y z
N MET A 1 18.86 6.32 11.44
CA MET A 1 18.03 5.21 11.99
C MET A 1 16.95 5.78 12.91
N ALA A 2 15.76 5.22 12.86
CA ALA A 2 14.71 5.61 13.79
C ALA A 2 15.09 5.19 15.22
N ALA A 3 14.70 6.00 16.23
CA ALA A 3 14.87 5.65 17.63
C ALA A 3 14.08 4.38 17.98
N PRO A 4 14.51 3.58 18.98
CA PRO A 4 13.72 2.45 19.46
C PRO A 4 12.32 2.90 19.85
N GLY A 5 11.29 2.16 19.44
CA GLY A 5 9.89 2.47 19.68
C GLY A 5 9.26 3.46 18.70
N VAL A 6 10.03 4.03 17.79
CA VAL A 6 9.53 4.93 16.74
C VAL A 6 9.46 4.17 15.42
N LYS A 7 8.30 4.23 14.75
CA LYS A 7 8.11 3.58 13.45
C LYS A 7 9.03 4.21 12.40
N PRO A 8 9.73 3.40 11.60
CA PRO A 8 10.55 3.96 10.52
C PRO A 8 9.65 4.64 9.49
N VAL A 9 10.02 5.88 9.14
CA VAL A 9 9.28 6.67 8.15
C VAL A 9 9.88 6.40 6.78
N PRO A 10 9.04 6.11 5.76
CA PRO A 10 9.54 5.93 4.41
C PRO A 10 10.27 7.16 3.90
N VAL A 11 11.35 6.93 3.14
CA VAL A 11 12.11 7.98 2.49
C VAL A 11 11.86 7.89 0.99
N PRO A 12 11.18 8.88 0.39
CA PRO A 12 10.91 8.86 -1.05
C PRO A 12 12.21 8.87 -1.86
N THR A 13 12.23 8.07 -2.93
CA THR A 13 13.27 8.11 -3.96
C THR A 13 12.73 8.82 -5.20
N LYS A 14 13.61 9.08 -6.16
CA LYS A 14 13.18 9.68 -7.43
C LYS A 14 12.10 8.85 -8.11
N GLU A 15 12.21 7.53 -8.05
CA GLU A 15 11.25 6.60 -8.66
C GLU A 15 9.94 6.52 -7.89
N THR A 16 9.98 6.63 -6.56
CA THR A 16 8.80 6.46 -5.72
C THR A 16 8.12 7.79 -5.36
N LYS A 17 8.75 8.91 -5.67
CA LYS A 17 8.21 10.22 -5.30
C LYS A 17 6.76 10.46 -5.74
N PRO A 18 6.36 10.15 -6.99
CA PRO A 18 4.96 10.34 -7.39
C PRO A 18 3.97 9.53 -6.55
N TYR A 19 4.36 8.33 -6.13
CA TYR A 19 3.56 7.50 -5.25
C TYR A 19 3.37 8.18 -3.87
N TRP A 20 4.45 8.65 -3.26
CA TRP A 20 4.38 9.30 -1.95
C TRP A 20 3.70 10.66 -1.99
N ASP A 21 3.88 11.43 -3.07
CA ASP A 21 3.17 12.69 -3.28
C ASP A 21 1.66 12.44 -3.40
N GLY A 22 1.25 11.38 -4.07
CA GLY A 22 -0.14 10.95 -4.12
C GLY A 22 -0.68 10.58 -2.74
N CYS A 23 0.05 9.79 -1.99
CA CYS A 23 -0.34 9.39 -0.63
C CYS A 23 -0.55 10.61 0.27
N LYS A 24 0.29 11.62 0.15
CA LYS A 24 0.14 12.88 0.91
C LYS A 24 -1.18 13.57 0.61
N LYS A 25 -1.67 13.45 -0.61
CA LYS A 25 -2.98 13.98 -1.03
C LYS A 25 -4.13 13.02 -0.75
N HIS A 26 -3.85 11.88 -0.10
CA HIS A 26 -4.79 10.80 0.15
C HIS A 26 -5.32 10.20 -1.16
N GLU A 27 -4.44 10.04 -2.13
CA GLU A 27 -4.71 9.40 -3.40
C GLU A 27 -3.71 8.26 -3.63
N LEU A 28 -4.20 7.10 -4.05
CA LEU A 28 -3.35 5.98 -4.41
C LEU A 28 -3.00 6.09 -5.90
N HIS A 29 -1.72 6.27 -6.21
CA HIS A 29 -1.21 6.31 -7.56
C HIS A 29 -0.43 5.05 -7.87
N ILE A 30 -0.71 4.46 -9.02
CA ILE A 30 -0.03 3.28 -9.53
C ILE A 30 0.47 3.55 -10.94
N GLN A 31 1.26 2.62 -11.48
CA GLN A 31 1.81 2.78 -12.81
C GLN A 31 0.98 2.02 -13.85
N LYS A 32 0.85 2.63 -15.03
CA LYS A 32 0.24 2.03 -16.21
C LYS A 32 1.15 2.17 -17.40
N CYS A 33 1.38 1.09 -18.13
CA CYS A 33 2.17 1.14 -19.36
C CYS A 33 1.32 1.69 -20.52
N ALA A 34 1.81 2.75 -21.17
CA ALA A 34 1.13 3.32 -22.33
C ALA A 34 1.27 2.42 -23.59
N ALA A 35 2.22 1.50 -23.60
CA ALA A 35 2.45 0.62 -24.74
C ALA A 35 1.58 -0.64 -24.73
N CYS A 36 1.34 -1.24 -23.55
CA CYS A 36 0.59 -2.50 -23.44
C CYS A 36 -0.58 -2.47 -22.47
N ASP A 37 -0.86 -1.32 -21.86
CA ASP A 37 -1.94 -1.11 -20.87
C ASP A 37 -1.80 -1.92 -19.58
N HIS A 38 -0.65 -2.51 -19.31
CA HIS A 38 -0.41 -3.25 -18.08
C HIS A 38 -0.33 -2.30 -16.88
N TYR A 39 -1.02 -2.66 -15.79
CA TYR A 39 -0.92 -1.96 -14.50
C TYR A 39 0.09 -2.66 -13.62
N GLN A 40 0.90 -1.87 -12.89
CA GLN A 40 1.85 -2.39 -11.91
C GLN A 40 1.87 -1.49 -10.67
N PHE A 41 2.09 -2.07 -9.49
CA PHE A 41 2.06 -1.30 -8.25
C PHE A 41 3.44 -0.82 -7.82
N TYR A 42 4.41 -1.73 -7.63
CA TYR A 42 5.75 -1.31 -7.22
C TYR A 42 6.40 -0.48 -8.33
N PRO A 43 6.83 0.77 -8.03
CA PRO A 43 7.36 1.64 -9.06
C PRO A 43 8.60 1.07 -9.74
N ARG A 44 8.59 1.11 -11.05
CA ARG A 44 9.70 0.66 -11.91
C ARG A 44 9.90 1.65 -13.04
N LEU A 45 11.11 1.68 -13.61
CA LEU A 45 11.39 2.51 -14.76
C LEU A 45 10.81 1.92 -16.06
N TYR A 46 10.59 0.62 -16.07
CA TYR A 46 10.11 -0.11 -17.24
C TYR A 46 8.87 -0.93 -16.88
N CYS A 47 8.05 -1.19 -17.90
CA CYS A 47 6.92 -2.09 -17.74
C CYS A 47 7.40 -3.52 -17.46
N THR A 48 6.83 -4.15 -16.44
CA THR A 48 7.19 -5.52 -16.08
C THR A 48 6.61 -6.57 -17.02
N ALA A 49 5.67 -6.17 -17.90
CA ALA A 49 5.07 -7.09 -18.88
C ALA A 49 5.74 -7.00 -20.27
N CYS A 50 6.03 -5.80 -20.78
CA CYS A 50 6.54 -5.62 -22.14
C CYS A 50 7.90 -4.92 -22.22
N MET A 51 8.48 -4.52 -21.10
CA MET A 51 9.77 -3.84 -20.99
C MET A 51 9.83 -2.45 -21.63
N SER A 52 8.69 -1.86 -21.99
CA SER A 52 8.63 -0.49 -22.48
C SER A 52 9.00 0.50 -21.38
N ASP A 53 9.63 1.61 -21.74
CA ASP A 53 9.89 2.73 -20.85
C ASP A 53 8.72 3.72 -20.74
N ARG A 54 7.63 3.45 -21.47
CA ARG A 54 6.44 4.31 -21.51
C ARG A 54 5.51 4.03 -20.33
N VAL A 55 6.03 4.15 -19.11
CA VAL A 55 5.29 3.92 -17.88
C VAL A 55 4.79 5.27 -17.35
N GLU A 56 3.49 5.36 -17.12
CA GLU A 56 2.81 6.56 -16.64
C GLU A 56 2.22 6.33 -15.27
N TRP A 57 2.04 7.40 -14.50
CA TRP A 57 1.36 7.36 -13.23
C TRP A 57 -0.12 7.67 -13.41
N VAL A 58 -0.97 6.83 -12.82
CA VAL A 58 -2.43 7.01 -12.86
C VAL A 58 -3.00 6.87 -11.47
N LYS A 59 -4.11 7.56 -11.21
CA LYS A 59 -4.83 7.44 -9.95
C LYS A 59 -5.65 6.14 -9.97
N ALA A 60 -5.44 5.30 -8.96
CA ALA A 60 -6.23 4.10 -8.78
C ALA A 60 -7.57 4.42 -8.12
N SER A 61 -8.55 3.52 -8.28
CA SER A 61 -9.87 3.67 -7.65
C SER A 61 -9.79 3.61 -6.12
N GLY A 62 -8.75 2.96 -5.61
CA GLY A 62 -8.61 2.70 -4.17
C GLY A 62 -9.39 1.50 -3.67
N ARG A 63 -10.11 0.81 -4.55
CA ARG A 63 -10.87 -0.39 -4.20
C ARG A 63 -10.08 -1.64 -4.47
N ALA A 64 -10.21 -2.62 -3.57
CA ALA A 64 -9.48 -3.87 -3.66
C ALA A 64 -10.24 -4.98 -2.94
N LYS A 65 -9.70 -6.18 -3.04
CA LYS A 65 -10.17 -7.35 -2.28
C LYS A 65 -8.99 -8.02 -1.59
N VAL A 66 -9.22 -8.53 -0.39
CA VAL A 66 -8.19 -9.28 0.35
C VAL A 66 -7.90 -10.58 -0.40
N LEU A 67 -6.65 -10.74 -0.82
CA LEU A 67 -6.16 -11.97 -1.44
C LEU A 67 -5.67 -12.97 -0.40
N SER A 68 -4.92 -12.48 0.58
CA SER A 68 -4.38 -13.28 1.67
C SER A 68 -4.04 -12.37 2.84
N PHE A 69 -3.94 -12.92 4.05
CA PHE A 69 -3.58 -12.12 5.22
C PHE A 69 -3.00 -12.98 6.32
N THR A 70 -2.35 -12.34 7.27
CA THR A 70 -1.94 -12.93 8.54
C THR A 70 -2.21 -11.93 9.67
N ILE A 71 -2.45 -12.44 10.87
CA ILE A 71 -2.62 -11.62 12.06
C ILE A 71 -1.32 -11.68 12.85
N VAL A 72 -0.70 -10.54 13.10
CA VAL A 72 0.57 -10.43 13.80
C VAL A 72 0.29 -10.21 15.28
N TYR A 73 0.65 -11.20 16.10
CA TYR A 73 0.50 -11.14 17.56
C TYR A 73 1.79 -10.73 18.27
N ARG A 74 2.93 -10.96 17.64
CA ARG A 74 4.24 -10.55 18.16
C ARG A 74 4.79 -9.42 17.30
N PRO A 75 5.11 -8.27 17.89
CA PRO A 75 5.64 -7.15 17.11
C PRO A 75 7.00 -7.53 16.52
N VAL A 76 7.22 -7.14 15.26
CA VAL A 76 8.51 -7.35 14.58
C VAL A 76 9.61 -6.46 15.16
N THR A 77 9.21 -5.32 15.68
CA THR A 77 10.08 -4.40 16.41
C THR A 77 9.28 -3.72 17.52
N GLN A 78 9.99 -3.09 18.45
CA GLN A 78 9.34 -2.38 19.56
C GLN A 78 8.45 -1.22 19.07
N ALA A 79 8.75 -0.67 17.89
CA ALA A 79 7.93 0.39 17.28
C ALA A 79 6.49 -0.04 17.02
N PHE A 80 6.22 -1.33 16.83
CA PHE A 80 4.89 -1.87 16.56
C PHE A 80 4.26 -2.58 17.75
N ALA A 81 4.92 -2.53 18.93
CA ALA A 81 4.43 -3.25 20.11
C ALA A 81 3.05 -2.80 20.56
N GLY A 82 2.69 -1.52 20.37
CA GLY A 82 1.37 -0.99 20.72
C GLY A 82 0.27 -1.30 19.69
N ASP A 83 0.63 -1.81 18.53
CA ASP A 83 -0.33 -2.05 17.44
C ASP A 83 -0.81 -3.50 17.37
N VAL A 84 -0.15 -4.43 18.06
CA VAL A 84 -0.53 -5.84 18.00
C VAL A 84 -1.84 -6.08 18.79
N PRO A 85 -2.70 -7.01 18.33
CA PRO A 85 -2.61 -7.70 17.05
C PRO A 85 -2.96 -6.79 15.87
N TYR A 86 -2.20 -6.88 14.79
CA TYR A 86 -2.53 -6.16 13.56
C TYR A 86 -2.49 -7.11 12.36
N VAL A 87 -3.12 -6.70 11.26
CA VAL A 87 -3.25 -7.52 10.06
C VAL A 87 -2.27 -7.05 9.01
N VAL A 88 -1.46 -7.98 8.49
CA VAL A 88 -0.70 -7.78 7.26
C VAL A 88 -1.43 -8.54 6.17
N ALA A 89 -1.76 -7.87 5.08
CA ALA A 89 -2.56 -8.45 4.01
C ALA A 89 -1.95 -8.18 2.64
N LEU A 90 -2.21 -9.10 1.72
CA LEU A 90 -2.07 -8.84 0.29
C LEU A 90 -3.46 -8.54 -0.24
N VAL A 91 -3.61 -7.45 -0.95
CA VAL A 91 -4.86 -7.07 -1.60
C VAL A 91 -4.66 -7.03 -3.10
N THR A 92 -5.70 -7.39 -3.84
CA THR A 92 -5.75 -7.25 -5.29
C THR A 92 -6.56 -6.01 -5.61
N LEU A 93 -5.91 -5.01 -6.21
CA LEU A 93 -6.57 -3.78 -6.62
C LEU A 93 -7.55 -4.07 -7.76
N ASP A 94 -8.60 -3.27 -7.88
CA ASP A 94 -9.56 -3.41 -8.99
C ASP A 94 -8.86 -3.32 -10.36
N GLU A 95 -7.78 -2.55 -10.46
CA GLU A 95 -6.96 -2.44 -11.66
C GLU A 95 -6.11 -3.67 -11.97
N GLY A 96 -5.97 -4.61 -11.02
CA GLY A 96 -5.27 -5.87 -11.21
C GLY A 96 -4.01 -6.10 -10.38
N PRO A 97 -3.17 -5.09 -10.09
CA PRO A 97 -1.97 -5.32 -9.31
C PRO A 97 -2.27 -5.71 -7.86
N GLN A 98 -1.33 -6.42 -7.27
CA GLN A 98 -1.37 -6.79 -5.86
C GLN A 98 -0.47 -5.85 -5.07
N MET A 99 -0.86 -5.53 -3.84
CA MET A 99 -0.01 -4.78 -2.93
C MET A 99 -0.11 -5.33 -1.52
N MET A 100 1.01 -5.25 -0.79
CA MET A 100 1.05 -5.58 0.62
C MET A 100 0.61 -4.36 1.42
N THR A 101 -0.26 -4.57 2.40
CA THR A 101 -0.80 -3.51 3.22
C THR A 101 -1.22 -4.03 4.59
N SER A 102 -1.87 -3.18 5.36
CA SER A 102 -2.51 -3.55 6.62
C SER A 102 -4.00 -3.23 6.53
N ILE A 103 -4.82 -4.10 7.12
CA ILE A 103 -6.26 -3.87 7.21
C ILE A 103 -6.57 -3.27 8.58
N ILE A 104 -7.18 -2.10 8.58
CA ILE A 104 -7.60 -1.39 9.78
C ILE A 104 -9.10 -1.11 9.74
N GLY A 105 -9.64 -0.52 10.79
CA GLY A 105 -11.07 -0.16 10.84
C GLY A 105 -12.00 -1.30 11.21
N CYS A 106 -11.47 -2.48 11.51
CA CYS A 106 -12.23 -3.62 12.03
C CYS A 106 -11.33 -4.50 12.91
N PRO A 107 -11.91 -5.33 13.78
CA PRO A 107 -11.13 -6.30 14.53
C PRO A 107 -10.41 -7.29 13.57
N PRO A 108 -9.18 -7.72 13.89
CA PRO A 108 -8.46 -8.66 13.03
C PRO A 108 -9.24 -9.93 12.69
N GLU A 109 -10.06 -10.42 13.59
CA GLU A 109 -10.85 -11.63 13.41
C GLU A 109 -11.93 -11.50 12.34
N GLN A 110 -12.28 -10.28 11.95
CA GLN A 110 -13.28 -10.02 10.91
C GLN A 110 -12.70 -10.02 9.50
N VAL A 111 -11.37 -10.01 9.37
CA VAL A 111 -10.73 -10.02 8.06
C VAL A 111 -10.88 -11.39 7.43
N LYS A 112 -11.32 -11.40 6.16
CA LYS A 112 -11.53 -12.64 5.40
C LYS A 112 -10.99 -12.51 3.99
N ILE A 113 -10.56 -13.64 3.41
CA ILE A 113 -10.16 -13.70 2.01
C ILE A 113 -11.38 -13.34 1.14
N GLY A 114 -11.16 -12.49 0.15
CA GLY A 114 -12.21 -11.99 -0.73
C GLY A 114 -12.98 -10.79 -0.20
N MET A 115 -12.72 -10.36 1.03
CA MET A 115 -13.40 -9.22 1.62
C MET A 115 -13.13 -7.95 0.82
N PRO A 116 -14.18 -7.17 0.43
CA PRO A 116 -13.97 -5.88 -0.21
C PRO A 116 -13.38 -4.88 0.78
N VAL A 117 -12.36 -4.17 0.32
CA VAL A 117 -11.69 -3.14 1.11
C VAL A 117 -11.44 -1.90 0.25
N ARG A 118 -11.22 -0.77 0.90
CA ARG A 118 -10.85 0.47 0.22
C ARG A 118 -9.66 1.11 0.91
N VAL A 119 -8.88 1.86 0.14
CA VAL A 119 -7.71 2.55 0.65
C VAL A 119 -8.11 3.67 1.61
N THR A 120 -7.31 3.81 2.65
CA THR A 120 -7.34 4.95 3.56
C THR A 120 -5.89 5.33 3.86
N PHE A 121 -5.67 6.50 4.46
CA PHE A 121 -4.31 6.99 4.65
C PHE A 121 -4.12 7.41 6.10
N GLU A 122 -2.94 7.09 6.64
CA GLU A 122 -2.50 7.56 7.94
C GLU A 122 -1.39 8.60 7.72
N ASP A 123 -1.57 9.79 8.28
CA ASP A 123 -0.56 10.85 8.21
C ASP A 123 0.47 10.60 9.31
N TRP A 124 1.65 10.11 8.94
CA TRP A 124 2.72 9.80 9.89
C TRP A 124 3.60 11.01 10.19
N THR A 125 3.79 11.87 9.19
CA THR A 125 4.50 13.16 9.33
C THR A 125 3.80 14.19 8.45
N GLU A 126 4.26 15.45 8.51
CA GLU A 126 3.76 16.48 7.61
C GLU A 126 4.01 16.18 6.14
N GLU A 127 5.01 15.35 5.85
CA GLU A 127 5.43 15.02 4.48
C GLU A 127 5.01 13.64 4.02
N ILE A 128 4.77 12.70 4.95
CA ILE A 128 4.53 11.28 4.63
C ILE A 128 3.19 10.82 5.19
N SER A 129 2.35 10.34 4.29
CA SER A 129 1.13 9.59 4.62
C SER A 129 1.28 8.17 4.10
N VAL A 130 0.84 7.19 4.89
CA VAL A 130 0.98 5.77 4.57
C VAL A 130 -0.37 5.19 4.21
N PRO A 131 -0.50 4.49 3.06
CA PRO A 131 -1.76 3.88 2.69
C PRO A 131 -2.00 2.62 3.52
N LYS A 132 -3.25 2.48 3.95
CA LYS A 132 -3.78 1.27 4.55
C LYS A 132 -5.15 0.99 3.94
N PHE A 133 -5.74 -0.13 4.25
CA PHE A 133 -7.06 -0.48 3.75
C PHE A 133 -8.00 -0.75 4.91
N LYS A 134 -9.27 -0.49 4.69
CA LYS A 134 -10.34 -0.75 5.64
C LYS A 134 -11.52 -1.39 4.91
N PRO A 135 -12.44 -2.05 5.61
CA PRO A 135 -13.65 -2.59 4.99
C PRO A 135 -14.39 -1.55 4.17
N ALA A 136 -14.77 -1.95 2.98
CA ALA A 136 -15.50 -1.07 2.07
C ALA A 136 -16.94 -0.82 2.54
#